data_bef3fdce9d9eeeae9c30c7095176662d
#
_entry.id   bef3fdce9d9eeeae9c30c7095176662d
#
_cell.length_a   1.000
_cell.length_b   1.000
_cell.length_c   1.000
_cell.angle_alpha   90.00
_cell.angle_beta   90.00
_cell.angle_gamma   90.00
#
_symmetry.space_group_name_H-M   'P 1'
#
loop_
_entity.id
_entity.type
_entity.pdbx_description
1 polymer ?
#
loop_
_entity_poly.entity_id
_entity_poly.type
_entity_poly.pdbx_seq_one_letter_code
_entity_poly.pdbx_strand_id
1 'polypeptide(L)'
;STQSRSSAASDVYKRQLSNYGPMNVLWLDAGWVSTPEEPIGIDDIATRAREIQPGIIVVDRAVHGPHENYRTPEQEIPEDILDYPWEACLTLTKEWCSLSPDDPAKPTSLIIANLIKIVSRGGNYLLGIGPDATGHMPDSVRRGLREIGGWMDVCGEGIMAARPADPEISAQGDNLEWYLTTKDSHLFAWGVANEDVVGADRLVVEGEYRQARVLGGPVLETQTRDGRTVIEVPASPTQYAIGLELIEH
;
A
#
# COMPACT_ATOMS: atom_id res chain seq x y z
N SER A 1 -18.10 -24.60 27.87
CA SER A 1 -16.83 -25.24 27.58
C SER A 1 -15.96 -24.40 26.65
N THR A 2 -15.30 -23.41 27.22
CA THR A 2 -14.37 -22.50 26.53
C THR A 2 -13.12 -23.27 26.04
N GLN A 3 -12.74 -24.31 26.78
CA GLN A 3 -11.55 -25.13 26.51
C GLN A 3 -11.63 -25.97 25.21
N SER A 4 -12.81 -26.36 24.75
CA SER A 4 -12.96 -27.16 23.52
C SER A 4 -12.88 -26.32 22.23
N ARG A 5 -13.20 -25.03 22.30
CA ARG A 5 -13.07 -24.11 21.14
C ARG A 5 -11.63 -23.69 20.90
N SER A 6 -10.88 -23.45 21.97
CA SER A 6 -9.45 -23.14 21.91
C SER A 6 -8.62 -24.30 21.36
N SER A 7 -8.92 -25.56 21.74
CA SER A 7 -8.21 -26.74 21.21
C SER A 7 -8.47 -26.96 19.72
N ALA A 8 -9.69 -26.81 19.25
CA ALA A 8 -10.04 -26.96 17.84
C ALA A 8 -9.36 -25.91 16.96
N ALA A 9 -9.33 -24.64 17.40
CA ALA A 9 -8.62 -23.58 16.70
C ALA A 9 -7.10 -23.84 16.66
N SER A 10 -6.54 -24.30 17.80
CA SER A 10 -5.13 -24.70 17.90
C SER A 10 -4.75 -25.83 16.93
N ASP A 11 -5.63 -26.81 16.76
CA ASP A 11 -5.39 -27.92 15.82
C ASP A 11 -5.47 -27.48 14.34
N VAL A 12 -6.30 -26.48 14.03
CA VAL A 12 -6.41 -25.94 12.66
C VAL A 12 -5.11 -25.27 12.21
N TYR A 13 -4.57 -24.30 12.97
CA TYR A 13 -3.35 -23.61 12.55
C TYR A 13 -2.13 -24.54 12.54
N LYS A 14 -2.03 -25.49 13.48
CA LYS A 14 -0.97 -26.51 13.46
C LYS A 14 -1.01 -27.35 12.20
N ARG A 15 -2.19 -27.81 11.79
CA ARG A 15 -2.39 -28.56 10.55
C ARG A 15 -1.99 -27.73 9.33
N GLN A 16 -2.42 -26.47 9.27
CA GLN A 16 -2.08 -25.57 8.18
C GLN A 16 -0.55 -25.38 8.05
N LEU A 17 0.12 -25.11 9.16
CA LEU A 17 1.57 -24.89 9.19
C LEU A 17 2.41 -26.14 8.90
N SER A 18 1.83 -27.35 9.14
CA SER A 18 2.58 -28.62 8.99
C SER A 18 2.35 -29.33 7.66
N ASN A 19 1.18 -29.18 7.02
CA ASN A 19 0.73 -30.09 5.97
C ASN A 19 0.70 -29.49 4.56
N TYR A 20 0.98 -28.21 4.41
CA TYR A 20 0.81 -27.50 3.12
C TYR A 20 2.11 -26.85 2.59
N GLY A 21 3.26 -27.27 3.12
CA GLY A 21 4.57 -26.77 2.70
C GLY A 21 4.99 -25.47 3.39
N PRO A 22 6.01 -24.77 2.86
CA PRO A 22 6.51 -23.53 3.45
C PRO A 22 5.46 -22.42 3.45
N MET A 23 5.34 -21.73 4.57
CA MET A 23 4.47 -20.56 4.74
C MET A 23 5.29 -19.37 5.21
N ASN A 24 5.04 -18.21 4.60
CA ASN A 24 5.77 -16.98 4.90
C ASN A 24 5.07 -16.12 5.97
N VAL A 25 3.75 -16.17 6.03
CA VAL A 25 2.96 -15.32 6.94
C VAL A 25 1.86 -16.14 7.62
N LEU A 26 1.75 -15.98 8.92
CA LEU A 26 0.58 -16.37 9.72
C LEU A 26 -0.20 -15.08 10.06
N TRP A 27 -1.33 -14.91 9.40
CA TRP A 27 -2.15 -13.72 9.54
C TRP A 27 -3.38 -14.03 10.40
N LEU A 28 -3.40 -13.49 11.63
CA LEU A 28 -4.42 -13.74 12.64
C LEU A 28 -5.45 -12.63 12.64
N ASP A 29 -6.57 -12.87 11.98
CA ASP A 29 -7.69 -11.93 11.95
C ASP A 29 -8.66 -12.23 13.10
N ALA A 30 -8.72 -11.32 14.05
CA ALA A 30 -9.55 -11.48 15.23
C ALA A 30 -10.09 -10.12 15.73
N GLY A 31 -10.68 -9.35 14.85
CA GLY A 31 -11.25 -8.03 15.17
C GLY A 31 -12.34 -8.02 16.27
N TRP A 32 -12.78 -9.20 16.71
CA TRP A 32 -13.66 -9.37 17.86
C TRP A 32 -12.93 -9.54 19.21
N VAL A 33 -11.60 -9.71 19.20
CA VAL A 33 -10.80 -9.67 20.42
C VAL A 33 -10.65 -8.20 20.78
N SER A 34 -11.14 -7.83 21.94
CA SER A 34 -11.26 -6.41 22.31
C SER A 34 -10.21 -5.95 23.29
N THR A 35 -9.49 -6.88 23.91
CA THR A 35 -8.44 -6.57 24.89
C THR A 35 -7.28 -7.55 24.80
N PRO A 36 -6.04 -7.14 25.12
CA PRO A 36 -4.87 -8.02 25.20
C PRO A 36 -5.00 -9.15 26.23
N GLU A 37 -5.89 -9.01 27.20
CA GLU A 37 -6.11 -9.98 28.28
C GLU A 37 -7.02 -11.13 27.85
N GLU A 38 -7.68 -11.07 26.68
CA GLU A 38 -8.47 -12.19 26.20
C GLU A 38 -7.59 -13.42 25.94
N PRO A 39 -7.93 -14.59 26.53
CA PRO A 39 -7.07 -15.77 26.56
C PRO A 39 -7.10 -16.53 25.22
N ILE A 40 -6.59 -15.94 24.16
CA ILE A 40 -6.47 -16.59 22.85
C ILE A 40 -5.21 -17.45 22.71
N GLY A 41 -4.27 -17.36 23.67
CA GLY A 41 -3.03 -18.12 23.68
C GLY A 41 -2.04 -17.70 22.61
N ILE A 42 -1.93 -16.38 22.34
CA ILE A 42 -1.08 -15.85 21.24
C ILE A 42 0.40 -16.25 21.40
N ASP A 43 0.93 -16.30 22.61
CA ASP A 43 2.31 -16.70 22.86
C ASP A 43 2.57 -18.14 22.42
N ASP A 44 1.65 -19.07 22.74
CA ASP A 44 1.73 -20.47 22.32
C ASP A 44 1.59 -20.61 20.81
N ILE A 45 0.66 -19.85 20.20
CA ILE A 45 0.42 -19.87 18.75
C ILE A 45 1.67 -19.38 18.00
N ALA A 46 2.21 -18.24 18.36
CA ALA A 46 3.36 -17.64 17.70
C ALA A 46 4.64 -18.45 17.91
N THR A 47 4.88 -18.95 19.13
CA THR A 47 6.02 -19.81 19.44
C THR A 47 5.95 -21.09 18.61
N ARG A 48 4.82 -21.77 18.62
CA ARG A 48 4.63 -23.01 17.86
C ARG A 48 4.69 -22.80 16.35
N ALA A 49 4.18 -21.68 15.84
CA ALA A 49 4.29 -21.34 14.44
C ALA A 49 5.76 -21.22 14.00
N ARG A 50 6.60 -20.54 14.79
CA ARG A 50 8.03 -20.36 14.53
C ARG A 50 8.84 -21.65 14.69
N GLU A 51 8.42 -22.56 15.56
CA GLU A 51 9.02 -23.90 15.65
C GLU A 51 8.76 -24.74 14.39
N ILE A 52 7.56 -24.67 13.82
CA ILE A 52 7.17 -25.46 12.62
C ILE A 52 7.71 -24.78 11.36
N GLN A 53 7.65 -23.46 11.30
CA GLN A 53 8.03 -22.62 10.14
C GLN A 53 9.04 -21.55 10.62
N PRO A 54 10.33 -21.85 10.73
CA PRO A 54 11.34 -20.87 11.11
C PRO A 54 11.36 -19.68 10.14
N GLY A 55 11.26 -18.46 10.70
CA GLY A 55 11.21 -17.23 9.91
C GLY A 55 9.80 -16.78 9.48
N ILE A 56 8.74 -17.49 9.90
CA ILE A 56 7.37 -17.07 9.61
C ILE A 56 7.07 -15.70 10.25
N ILE A 57 6.49 -14.82 9.45
CA ILE A 57 5.98 -13.52 9.90
C ILE A 57 4.64 -13.75 10.60
N VAL A 58 4.46 -13.19 11.78
CA VAL A 58 3.18 -13.23 12.51
C VAL A 58 2.53 -11.87 12.44
N VAL A 59 1.28 -11.84 11.98
CA VAL A 59 0.42 -10.66 11.98
C VAL A 59 -0.65 -10.87 13.04
N ASP A 60 -0.51 -10.16 14.15
CA ASP A 60 -1.36 -10.28 15.32
C ASP A 60 -2.34 -9.10 15.40
N ARG A 61 -3.41 -9.17 14.63
CA ARG A 61 -4.46 -8.14 14.68
C ARG A 61 -5.33 -8.19 15.93
N ALA A 62 -5.15 -9.22 16.74
CA ALA A 62 -5.98 -9.46 17.92
C ALA A 62 -5.46 -8.72 19.15
N VAL A 63 -4.17 -8.91 19.47
CA VAL A 63 -3.59 -8.51 20.75
C VAL A 63 -2.63 -7.34 20.62
N HIS A 64 -2.02 -7.17 19.45
CA HIS A 64 -0.97 -6.17 19.21
C HIS A 64 0.20 -6.28 20.20
N GLY A 65 0.63 -7.52 20.44
CA GLY A 65 1.64 -7.86 21.44
C GLY A 65 3.04 -8.02 20.86
N PRO A 66 3.96 -8.62 21.65
CA PRO A 66 5.38 -8.75 21.28
C PRO A 66 5.65 -9.68 20.09
N HIS A 67 4.67 -10.43 19.64
CA HIS A 67 4.79 -11.35 18.50
C HIS A 67 4.42 -10.70 17.16
N GLU A 68 3.80 -9.52 17.17
CA GLU A 68 3.39 -8.79 15.96
C GLU A 68 4.61 -8.30 15.18
N ASN A 69 4.73 -8.72 13.92
CA ASN A 69 5.82 -8.30 13.05
C ASN A 69 5.49 -7.06 12.23
N TYR A 70 4.21 -6.82 11.90
CA TYR A 70 3.73 -5.60 11.29
C TYR A 70 2.26 -5.35 11.60
N ARG A 71 1.84 -4.09 11.57
CA ARG A 71 0.47 -3.68 11.86
C ARG A 71 -0.36 -3.54 10.59
N THR A 72 -1.68 -3.68 10.75
CA THR A 72 -2.62 -3.70 9.63
C THR A 72 -3.78 -2.74 9.86
N PRO A 73 -3.58 -1.41 9.73
CA PRO A 73 -4.69 -0.47 9.75
C PRO A 73 -5.72 -0.85 8.68
N GLU A 74 -6.98 -0.93 9.09
CA GLU A 74 -8.08 -1.36 8.23
C GLU A 74 -8.96 -0.17 7.83
N GLN A 75 -9.18 -0.02 6.52
CA GLN A 75 -9.90 1.12 5.90
C GLN A 75 -9.33 2.50 6.29
N GLU A 76 -8.05 2.51 6.68
CA GLU A 76 -7.33 3.70 7.13
C GLU A 76 -5.93 3.73 6.52
N ILE A 77 -5.43 4.93 6.25
CA ILE A 77 -4.05 5.18 5.84
C ILE A 77 -3.46 6.16 6.86
N PRO A 78 -2.42 5.75 7.62
CA PRO A 78 -1.74 6.65 8.55
C PRO A 78 -1.29 7.95 7.89
N GLU A 79 -1.41 9.07 8.58
CA GLU A 79 -1.02 10.39 8.03
C GLU A 79 0.50 10.57 8.00
N ASP A 80 1.20 9.98 8.96
CA ASP A 80 2.65 10.10 9.12
C ASP A 80 3.40 8.84 8.67
N ILE A 81 4.72 8.98 8.46
CA ILE A 81 5.64 7.86 8.32
C ILE A 81 5.79 7.21 9.70
N LEU A 82 5.48 5.91 9.80
CA LEU A 82 5.55 5.16 11.05
C LEU A 82 6.92 4.51 11.24
N ASP A 83 7.33 4.34 12.49
CA ASP A 83 8.60 3.72 12.88
C ASP A 83 8.56 2.18 12.94
N TYR A 84 7.45 1.59 12.50
CA TYR A 84 7.24 0.13 12.42
C TYR A 84 6.65 -0.25 11.06
N PRO A 85 6.87 -1.51 10.62
CA PRO A 85 6.27 -2.01 9.39
C PRO A 85 4.73 -2.06 9.47
N TRP A 86 4.06 -1.71 8.38
CA TRP A 86 2.60 -1.74 8.32
C TRP A 86 2.07 -2.03 6.91
N GLU A 87 0.83 -2.47 6.86
CA GLU A 87 0.10 -2.80 5.63
C GLU A 87 -1.34 -2.29 5.75
N ALA A 88 -1.72 -1.33 4.91
CA ALA A 88 -3.11 -0.85 4.87
C ALA A 88 -4.01 -1.89 4.20
N CYS A 89 -5.05 -2.31 4.91
CA CYS A 89 -6.06 -3.23 4.39
C CYS A 89 -7.28 -2.43 3.92
N LEU A 90 -7.40 -2.20 2.61
CA LEU A 90 -8.50 -1.43 2.01
C LEU A 90 -9.21 -2.26 0.93
N THR A 91 -10.51 -2.03 0.75
CA THR A 91 -11.31 -2.73 -0.25
C THR A 91 -11.39 -1.99 -1.58
N LEU A 92 -11.38 -2.71 -2.69
CA LEU A 92 -11.65 -2.17 -4.02
C LEU A 92 -13.13 -1.84 -4.22
N THR A 93 -14.03 -2.56 -3.55
CA THR A 93 -15.47 -2.31 -3.53
C THR A 93 -15.87 -1.74 -2.16
N LYS A 94 -17.17 -1.57 -1.91
CA LYS A 94 -17.64 -1.11 -0.61
C LYS A 94 -17.37 -2.14 0.50
N GLU A 95 -17.56 -3.42 0.20
CA GLU A 95 -17.45 -4.52 1.14
C GLU A 95 -16.25 -5.43 0.82
N TRP A 96 -15.88 -6.32 1.74
CA TRP A 96 -14.78 -7.30 1.54
C TRP A 96 -15.14 -8.43 0.56
N CYS A 97 -16.42 -8.67 0.33
CA CYS A 97 -16.93 -9.62 -0.65
C CYS A 97 -17.99 -8.94 -1.52
N SER A 98 -18.16 -9.40 -2.75
CA SER A 98 -19.21 -8.91 -3.63
C SER A 98 -20.56 -9.48 -3.21
N LEU A 99 -21.50 -8.59 -2.93
CA LEU A 99 -22.89 -8.93 -2.59
C LEU A 99 -23.76 -9.05 -3.85
N SER A 100 -23.30 -8.46 -4.97
CA SER A 100 -23.96 -8.47 -6.25
C SER A 100 -22.92 -8.53 -7.39
N PRO A 101 -23.22 -9.17 -8.53
CA PRO A 101 -22.38 -9.10 -9.72
C PRO A 101 -22.15 -7.67 -10.24
N ASP A 102 -23.04 -6.74 -9.91
CA ASP A 102 -23.00 -5.34 -10.33
C ASP A 102 -22.41 -4.40 -9.27
N ASP A 103 -21.79 -4.94 -8.20
CA ASP A 103 -21.16 -4.10 -7.18
C ASP A 103 -20.10 -3.20 -7.82
N PRO A 104 -20.19 -1.86 -7.63
CA PRO A 104 -19.26 -0.94 -8.25
C PRO A 104 -17.89 -1.01 -7.55
N ALA A 105 -16.83 -1.03 -8.36
CA ALA A 105 -15.49 -0.75 -7.86
C ALA A 105 -15.36 0.73 -7.51
N LYS A 106 -14.55 1.05 -6.53
CA LYS A 106 -14.10 2.43 -6.26
C LYS A 106 -13.37 2.99 -7.47
N PRO A 107 -13.34 4.32 -7.68
CA PRO A 107 -12.60 4.94 -8.77
C PRO A 107 -11.13 4.49 -8.81
N THR A 108 -10.62 4.19 -9.98
CA THR A 108 -9.21 3.79 -10.18
C THR A 108 -8.26 4.88 -9.71
N SER A 109 -8.60 6.16 -9.90
CA SER A 109 -7.86 7.32 -9.40
C SER A 109 -7.67 7.27 -7.89
N LEU A 110 -8.72 6.94 -7.13
CA LEU A 110 -8.65 6.80 -5.67
C LEU A 110 -7.73 5.65 -5.25
N ILE A 111 -7.80 4.51 -5.93
CA ILE A 111 -6.96 3.35 -5.58
C ILE A 111 -5.48 3.65 -5.84
N ILE A 112 -5.17 4.30 -6.96
CA ILE A 112 -3.80 4.72 -7.29
C ILE A 112 -3.31 5.79 -6.31
N ALA A 113 -4.14 6.78 -5.96
CA ALA A 113 -3.81 7.77 -4.95
C ALA A 113 -3.51 7.14 -3.59
N ASN A 114 -4.32 6.17 -3.16
CA ASN A 114 -4.07 5.42 -1.93
C ASN A 114 -2.76 4.63 -1.98
N LEU A 115 -2.45 3.97 -3.10
CA LEU A 115 -1.19 3.24 -3.29
C LEU A 115 0.01 4.18 -3.13
N ILE A 116 -0.02 5.35 -3.76
CA ILE A 116 1.02 6.36 -3.66
C ILE A 116 1.18 6.84 -2.21
N LYS A 117 0.07 7.22 -1.55
CA LYS A 117 0.06 7.65 -0.14
C LYS A 117 0.65 6.59 0.80
N ILE A 118 0.26 5.33 0.61
CA ILE A 118 0.74 4.22 1.42
C ILE A 118 2.24 4.02 1.24
N VAL A 119 2.72 3.92 -0.01
CA VAL A 119 4.13 3.65 -0.30
C VAL A 119 5.03 4.82 0.12
N SER A 120 4.60 6.07 -0.11
CA SER A 120 5.35 7.26 0.31
C SER A 120 5.46 7.39 1.83
N ARG A 121 4.63 6.69 2.60
CA ARG A 121 4.64 6.63 4.06
C ARG A 121 5.22 5.33 4.62
N GLY A 122 5.79 4.48 3.76
CA GLY A 122 6.50 3.25 4.15
C GLY A 122 5.62 2.04 4.38
N GLY A 123 4.35 2.10 3.97
CA GLY A 123 3.42 0.99 4.09
C GLY A 123 3.37 0.08 2.86
N ASN A 124 2.74 -1.07 3.05
CA ASN A 124 2.28 -1.94 1.97
C ASN A 124 0.77 -1.80 1.79
N TYR A 125 0.29 -2.08 0.60
CA TYR A 125 -1.13 -2.01 0.27
C TYR A 125 -1.71 -3.41 0.04
N LEU A 126 -2.57 -3.87 0.96
CA LEU A 126 -3.44 -5.03 0.76
C LEU A 126 -4.77 -4.54 0.20
N LEU A 127 -4.97 -4.72 -1.10
CA LEU A 127 -6.21 -4.36 -1.78
C LEU A 127 -7.16 -5.56 -1.79
N GLY A 128 -8.22 -5.49 -0.97
CA GLY A 128 -9.26 -6.50 -0.90
C GLY A 128 -10.12 -6.50 -2.17
N ILE A 129 -10.11 -7.62 -2.89
CA ILE A 129 -10.97 -7.88 -4.04
C ILE A 129 -11.92 -9.02 -3.69
N GLY A 130 -13.22 -8.77 -3.70
CA GLY A 130 -14.21 -9.75 -3.28
C GLY A 130 -14.85 -10.48 -4.46
N PRO A 131 -14.62 -11.80 -4.65
CA PRO A 131 -15.46 -12.59 -5.55
C PRO A 131 -16.88 -12.73 -5.00
N ASP A 132 -17.83 -13.04 -5.87
CA ASP A 132 -19.17 -13.43 -5.46
C ASP A 132 -19.20 -14.86 -4.87
N ALA A 133 -20.37 -15.31 -4.45
CA ALA A 133 -20.56 -16.62 -3.83
C ALA A 133 -20.23 -17.82 -4.77
N THR A 134 -20.11 -17.58 -6.08
CA THR A 134 -19.71 -18.59 -7.08
C THR A 134 -18.22 -18.54 -7.41
N GLY A 135 -17.48 -17.60 -6.82
CA GLY A 135 -16.07 -17.33 -7.12
C GLY A 135 -15.85 -16.44 -8.34
N HIS A 136 -16.92 -15.88 -8.91
CA HIS A 136 -16.81 -14.96 -10.04
C HIS A 136 -16.41 -13.56 -9.59
N MET A 137 -15.49 -12.95 -10.33
CA MET A 137 -15.06 -11.57 -10.09
C MET A 137 -15.93 -10.60 -10.88
N PRO A 138 -16.60 -9.62 -10.23
CA PRO A 138 -17.41 -8.61 -10.91
C PRO A 138 -16.64 -7.89 -12.02
N ASP A 139 -17.34 -7.54 -13.10
CA ASP A 139 -16.71 -6.89 -14.26
C ASP A 139 -16.15 -5.50 -13.92
N SER A 140 -16.77 -4.77 -12.98
CA SER A 140 -16.27 -3.50 -12.44
C SER A 140 -14.90 -3.66 -11.78
N VAL A 141 -14.74 -4.70 -10.95
CA VAL A 141 -13.47 -5.05 -10.28
C VAL A 141 -12.41 -5.43 -11.30
N ARG A 142 -12.74 -6.30 -12.26
CA ARG A 142 -11.82 -6.73 -13.32
C ARG A 142 -11.34 -5.56 -14.17
N ARG A 143 -12.22 -4.60 -14.48
CA ARG A 143 -11.86 -3.38 -15.20
C ARG A 143 -10.92 -2.51 -14.38
N GLY A 144 -11.27 -2.19 -13.13
CA GLY A 144 -10.43 -1.41 -12.24
C GLY A 144 -9.02 -1.99 -12.07
N LEU A 145 -8.91 -3.32 -11.88
CA LEU A 145 -7.60 -3.99 -11.78
C LEU A 145 -6.77 -3.88 -13.07
N ARG A 146 -7.39 -3.92 -14.26
CA ARG A 146 -6.67 -3.71 -15.53
C ARG A 146 -6.19 -2.27 -15.68
N GLU A 147 -7.00 -1.30 -15.27
CA GLU A 147 -6.63 0.11 -15.30
C GLU A 147 -5.47 0.41 -14.34
N ILE A 148 -5.52 -0.14 -13.10
CA ILE A 148 -4.41 -0.07 -12.15
C ILE A 148 -3.16 -0.74 -12.73
N GLY A 149 -3.30 -1.93 -13.33
CA GLY A 149 -2.22 -2.63 -13.98
C GLY A 149 -1.56 -1.79 -15.09
N GLY A 150 -2.36 -1.19 -15.97
CA GLY A 150 -1.84 -0.30 -17.02
C GLY A 150 -1.09 0.92 -16.48
N TRP A 151 -1.53 1.50 -15.37
CA TRP A 151 -0.79 2.55 -14.69
C TRP A 151 0.52 2.02 -14.08
N MET A 152 0.49 0.85 -13.46
CA MET A 152 1.68 0.20 -12.89
C MET A 152 2.72 -0.20 -13.95
N ASP A 153 2.29 -0.57 -15.17
CA ASP A 153 3.21 -0.84 -16.27
C ASP A 153 4.05 0.40 -16.65
N VAL A 154 3.52 1.60 -16.43
CA VAL A 154 4.18 2.87 -16.73
C VAL A 154 4.93 3.41 -15.50
N CYS A 155 4.30 3.36 -14.34
CA CYS A 155 4.73 4.08 -13.13
C CYS A 155 5.32 3.17 -12.05
N GLY A 156 5.24 1.85 -12.21
CA GLY A 156 5.58 0.88 -11.17
C GLY A 156 7.06 0.88 -10.72
N GLU A 157 7.97 1.44 -11.52
CA GLU A 157 9.39 1.49 -11.16
C GLU A 157 9.65 2.30 -9.89
N GLY A 158 8.95 3.40 -9.66
CA GLY A 158 9.06 4.23 -8.46
C GLY A 158 8.10 3.85 -7.32
N ILE A 159 7.31 2.78 -7.51
CA ILE A 159 6.36 2.24 -6.51
C ILE A 159 6.86 0.90 -5.95
N MET A 160 7.21 -0.05 -6.83
CA MET A 160 7.60 -1.40 -6.40
C MET A 160 8.95 -1.40 -5.70
N ALA A 161 8.96 -1.86 -4.45
CA ALA A 161 10.13 -1.87 -3.55
C ALA A 161 10.69 -0.48 -3.22
N ALA A 162 9.90 0.59 -3.45
CA ALA A 162 10.26 1.94 -3.03
C ALA A 162 10.17 2.11 -1.50
N ARG A 163 10.75 3.20 -1.02
CA ARG A 163 10.74 3.63 0.38
C ARG A 163 10.28 5.08 0.45
N PRO A 164 9.83 5.57 1.61
CA PRO A 164 9.66 7.00 1.83
C PRO A 164 10.93 7.76 1.46
N ALA A 165 10.78 8.93 0.90
CA ALA A 165 11.89 9.86 0.75
C ALA A 165 12.30 10.42 2.12
N ASP A 166 13.47 11.07 2.15
CA ASP A 166 13.91 11.79 3.34
C ASP A 166 12.83 12.83 3.73
N PRO A 167 12.35 12.84 4.97
CA PRO A 167 11.32 13.79 5.43
C PRO A 167 11.77 15.26 5.36
N GLU A 168 13.07 15.55 5.25
CA GLU A 168 13.58 16.91 5.03
C GLU A 168 13.34 17.41 3.60
N ILE A 169 13.08 16.50 2.63
CA ILE A 169 12.78 16.88 1.25
C ILE A 169 11.29 17.17 1.12
N SER A 170 10.93 18.43 0.92
CA SER A 170 9.55 18.84 0.66
C SER A 170 9.25 18.98 -0.83
N ALA A 171 8.01 18.70 -1.20
CA ALA A 171 7.47 18.91 -2.54
C ALA A 171 6.11 19.58 -2.45
N GLN A 172 5.90 20.64 -3.23
CA GLN A 172 4.67 21.41 -3.22
C GLN A 172 4.27 21.79 -4.65
N GLY A 173 2.99 21.59 -4.99
CA GLY A 173 2.39 22.05 -6.24
C GLY A 173 1.36 23.13 -6.04
N ASP A 174 0.93 23.74 -7.15
CA ASP A 174 -0.11 24.78 -7.13
C ASP A 174 -1.52 24.13 -7.08
N ASN A 175 -1.72 22.95 -7.71
CA ASN A 175 -3.02 22.30 -7.87
C ASN A 175 -3.06 20.82 -7.43
N LEU A 176 -1.91 20.14 -7.36
CA LEU A 176 -1.81 18.73 -7.01
C LEU A 176 -1.23 18.55 -5.60
N GLU A 177 -1.65 17.47 -4.95
CA GLU A 177 -0.94 16.97 -3.78
C GLU A 177 0.28 16.16 -4.24
N TRP A 178 1.45 16.46 -3.68
CA TRP A 178 2.70 15.80 -4.06
C TRP A 178 3.22 14.91 -2.95
N TYR A 179 3.62 13.70 -3.35
CA TYR A 179 4.22 12.68 -2.48
C TYR A 179 5.56 12.28 -3.04
N LEU A 180 6.48 11.84 -2.17
CA LEU A 180 7.83 11.46 -2.56
C LEU A 180 8.13 10.02 -2.17
N THR A 181 8.79 9.29 -3.07
CA THR A 181 9.36 7.97 -2.79
C THR A 181 10.80 7.92 -3.29
N THR A 182 11.59 7.02 -2.73
CA THR A 182 12.96 6.77 -3.17
C THR A 182 13.18 5.30 -3.47
N LYS A 183 14.03 5.02 -4.46
CA LYS A 183 14.45 3.66 -4.81
C LYS A 183 15.83 3.71 -5.49
N ASP A 184 16.77 2.91 -5.03
CA ASP A 184 18.11 2.79 -5.60
C ASP A 184 18.79 4.16 -5.83
N SER A 185 18.65 5.08 -4.84
CA SER A 185 19.13 6.47 -4.88
C SER A 185 18.38 7.39 -5.87
N HIS A 186 17.33 6.95 -6.53
CA HIS A 186 16.47 7.78 -7.37
C HIS A 186 15.32 8.33 -6.53
N LEU A 187 15.02 9.62 -6.69
CA LEU A 187 13.86 10.27 -6.08
C LEU A 187 12.72 10.33 -7.10
N PHE A 188 11.54 9.92 -6.67
CA PHE A 188 10.32 10.00 -7.46
C PHE A 188 9.32 10.93 -6.79
N ALA A 189 8.72 11.81 -7.59
CA ALA A 189 7.66 12.72 -7.16
C ALA A 189 6.33 12.32 -7.83
N TRP A 190 5.27 12.25 -7.03
CA TRP A 190 3.95 11.77 -7.42
C TRP A 190 2.91 12.87 -7.25
N GLY A 191 2.39 13.40 -8.35
CA GLY A 191 1.29 14.37 -8.34
C GLY A 191 -0.06 13.65 -8.37
N VAL A 192 -0.89 13.92 -7.37
CA VAL A 192 -2.23 13.34 -7.20
C VAL A 192 -3.25 14.45 -7.21
N ALA A 193 -4.31 14.31 -8.01
CA ALA A 193 -5.44 15.23 -8.01
C ALA A 193 -6.53 14.76 -7.04
N ASN A 194 -7.32 15.71 -6.55
CA ASN A 194 -8.56 15.41 -5.83
C ASN A 194 -9.72 15.08 -6.80
N GLU A 195 -9.50 15.22 -8.11
CA GLU A 195 -10.44 14.95 -9.18
C GLU A 195 -9.96 13.79 -10.06
N ASP A 196 -10.82 13.30 -10.98
CA ASP A 196 -10.53 12.11 -11.79
C ASP A 196 -9.44 12.31 -12.85
N VAL A 197 -9.02 13.55 -13.15
CA VAL A 197 -8.01 13.84 -14.17
C VAL A 197 -6.90 14.71 -13.60
N VAL A 198 -5.66 14.23 -13.73
CA VAL A 198 -4.47 14.97 -13.30
C VAL A 198 -4.05 15.94 -14.40
N GLY A 199 -4.37 17.22 -14.19
CA GLY A 199 -3.99 18.33 -15.07
C GLY A 199 -2.51 18.70 -14.96
N ALA A 200 -2.13 19.77 -15.68
CA ALA A 200 -0.80 20.36 -15.56
C ALA A 200 -0.63 21.04 -14.19
N ASP A 201 0.60 21.06 -13.68
CA ASP A 201 0.93 21.68 -12.39
C ASP A 201 2.33 22.31 -12.42
N ARG A 202 2.62 23.11 -11.41
CA ARG A 202 3.94 23.67 -11.16
C ARG A 202 4.46 23.09 -9.84
N LEU A 203 5.44 22.19 -9.94
CA LEU A 203 6.07 21.55 -8.79
C LEU A 203 7.28 22.35 -8.32
N VAL A 204 7.37 22.60 -7.01
CA VAL A 204 8.57 23.06 -6.33
C VAL A 204 9.03 21.97 -5.38
N VAL A 205 10.28 21.53 -5.53
CA VAL A 205 10.86 20.47 -4.70
C VAL A 205 12.20 20.93 -4.12
N GLU A 206 12.46 20.59 -2.85
CA GLU A 206 13.75 20.82 -2.20
C GLU A 206 14.83 19.98 -2.88
N GLY A 207 16.01 20.57 -3.11
CA GLY A 207 17.13 19.92 -3.79
C GLY A 207 17.44 20.51 -5.17
N GLU A 208 18.53 20.07 -5.75
CA GLU A 208 19.03 20.51 -7.05
C GLU A 208 18.98 19.38 -8.07
N TYR A 209 17.97 19.41 -8.91
CA TYR A 209 17.73 18.42 -9.95
C TYR A 209 17.87 19.06 -11.33
N ARG A 210 18.75 18.49 -12.17
CA ARG A 210 19.02 19.02 -13.52
C ARG A 210 17.90 18.76 -14.51
N GLN A 211 17.14 17.67 -14.31
CA GLN A 211 16.04 17.24 -15.18
C GLN A 211 15.00 16.47 -14.37
N ALA A 212 13.79 16.41 -14.88
CA ALA A 212 12.75 15.52 -14.40
C ALA A 212 12.22 14.68 -15.56
N ARG A 213 12.21 13.35 -15.42
CA ARG A 213 11.64 12.45 -16.41
C ARG A 213 10.20 12.11 -16.03
N VAL A 214 9.24 12.47 -16.87
CA VAL A 214 7.86 12.01 -16.70
C VAL A 214 7.81 10.50 -16.98
N LEU A 215 7.28 9.72 -16.07
CA LEU A 215 7.12 8.29 -16.28
C LEU A 215 6.10 8.04 -17.40
N GLY A 216 6.52 7.35 -18.46
CA GLY A 216 5.75 7.20 -19.68
C GLY A 216 5.63 8.46 -20.56
N GLY A 217 6.45 9.48 -20.29
CA GLY A 217 6.41 10.77 -20.99
C GLY A 217 7.76 11.38 -21.28
N PRO A 218 7.82 12.70 -21.53
CA PRO A 218 9.03 13.42 -21.88
C PRO A 218 9.96 13.65 -20.68
N VAL A 219 11.21 14.02 -20.98
CA VAL A 219 12.13 14.67 -20.04
C VAL A 219 11.84 16.16 -20.03
N LEU A 220 11.75 16.73 -18.84
CA LEU A 220 11.45 18.14 -18.58
C LEU A 220 12.72 18.87 -18.15
N GLU A 221 12.89 20.08 -18.65
CA GLU A 221 13.88 21.03 -18.15
C GLU A 221 13.47 21.54 -16.77
N THR A 222 14.45 21.77 -15.91
CA THR A 222 14.23 22.25 -14.55
C THR A 222 14.89 23.63 -14.36
N GLN A 223 14.40 24.37 -13.38
CA GLN A 223 15.01 25.65 -12.95
C GLN A 223 15.34 25.58 -11.48
N THR A 224 16.64 25.53 -11.16
CA THR A 224 17.10 25.51 -9.77
C THR A 224 17.48 26.89 -9.29
N ARG A 225 16.97 27.25 -8.11
CA ARG A 225 17.29 28.50 -7.42
C ARG A 225 17.21 28.32 -5.90
N ASP A 226 18.24 28.79 -5.19
CA ASP A 226 18.30 28.78 -3.73
C ASP A 226 18.05 27.41 -3.10
N GLY A 227 18.61 26.32 -3.71
CA GLY A 227 18.47 24.95 -3.22
C GLY A 227 17.11 24.31 -3.51
N ARG A 228 16.27 24.93 -4.35
CA ARG A 228 14.98 24.43 -4.80
C ARG A 228 14.91 24.28 -6.30
N THR A 229 14.27 23.25 -6.75
CA THR A 229 14.02 23.02 -8.17
C THR A 229 12.54 23.23 -8.50
N VAL A 230 12.31 24.02 -9.54
CA VAL A 230 10.96 24.29 -10.11
C VAL A 230 10.81 23.53 -11.41
N ILE A 231 9.67 22.87 -11.57
CA ILE A 231 9.36 22.02 -12.71
C ILE A 231 7.96 22.38 -13.22
N GLU A 232 7.86 22.74 -14.50
CA GLU A 232 6.55 22.87 -15.19
C GLU A 232 6.09 21.48 -15.63
N VAL A 233 5.13 20.94 -14.92
CA VAL A 233 4.66 19.55 -15.07
C VAL A 233 3.46 19.51 -16.02
N PRO A 234 3.50 18.73 -17.12
CA PRO A 234 2.36 18.58 -18.01
C PRO A 234 1.24 17.76 -17.37
N ALA A 235 0.07 17.71 -18.02
CA ALA A 235 -0.97 16.78 -17.65
C ALA A 235 -0.47 15.32 -17.67
N SER A 236 -1.00 14.47 -16.79
CA SER A 236 -0.60 13.06 -16.72
C SER A 236 -0.87 12.31 -18.04
N PRO A 237 0.12 11.56 -18.55
CA PRO A 237 -0.09 10.74 -19.76
C PRO A 237 -1.03 9.55 -19.52
N THR A 238 -1.26 9.18 -18.26
CA THR A 238 -2.09 8.03 -17.86
C THR A 238 -3.50 8.44 -17.42
N GLN A 239 -3.83 9.73 -17.42
CA GLN A 239 -5.05 10.34 -16.84
C GLN A 239 -5.26 10.12 -15.32
N TYR A 240 -4.39 9.35 -14.66
CA TYR A 240 -4.35 9.16 -13.22
C TYR A 240 -3.19 9.99 -12.61
N ALA A 241 -2.67 9.58 -11.46
CA ALA A 241 -1.52 10.26 -10.86
C ALA A 241 -0.33 10.32 -11.84
N ILE A 242 0.38 11.44 -11.84
CA ILE A 242 1.61 11.62 -12.60
C ILE A 242 2.83 11.26 -11.75
N GLY A 243 3.76 10.49 -12.31
CA GLY A 243 5.05 10.19 -11.70
C GLY A 243 6.19 10.90 -12.42
N LEU A 244 7.10 11.47 -11.65
CA LEU A 244 8.34 12.06 -12.13
C LEU A 244 9.52 11.34 -11.46
N GLU A 245 10.54 10.99 -12.22
CA GLU A 245 11.85 10.69 -11.68
C GLU A 245 12.69 11.97 -11.70
N LEU A 246 13.24 12.34 -10.54
CA LEU A 246 14.08 13.53 -10.40
C LEU A 246 15.56 13.13 -10.52
N ILE A 247 16.26 13.76 -11.46
CA ILE A 247 17.63 13.40 -11.83
C ILE A 247 18.59 14.49 -11.30
N GLU A 248 19.47 14.09 -10.38
CA GLU A 248 20.51 14.94 -9.82
C GLU A 248 21.62 15.26 -10.84
N HIS A 249 22.52 16.16 -10.47
CA HIS A 249 23.69 16.57 -11.27
C HIS A 249 24.76 15.50 -11.37
#